data_a5977d39239cc55f3e7878669b352959
#
_entry.id   a5977d39239cc55f3e7878669b352959
#
_cell.length_a   1.000
_cell.length_b   1.000
_cell.length_c   1.000
_cell.angle_alpha   90.00
_cell.angle_beta   90.00
_cell.angle_gamma   90.00
#
_symmetry.space_group_name_H-M   'P 1'
#
loop_
_entity.id
_entity.type
_entity.pdbx_description
1 polymer ?
#
loop_
_entity_poly.entity_id
_entity_poly.type
_entity_poly.pdbx_seq_one_letter_code
_entity_poly.pdbx_strand_id
1 'polypeptide(L)'
;MSEFKVLFVEGSTINRPPMFSGMNYAFWKIRMKIFMESIDFGIWEAVVDGPFVPMQVIKDETVKKPRSEWSESEIKKAQYDSITKNIITSALTMDEFFRISQCNSAKEIWKVLEVTHEGTNDVKRSRKHSFIQEYELFRMQPEETIADVQKRFTHICKSSYWTGKSV
;
A
#
# COMPACT_ATOMS: atom_id res chain seq x y z
N MET A 1 8.80 12.63 35.65
CA MET A 1 7.65 12.60 34.68
C MET A 1 7.87 11.36 33.83
N SER A 2 7.10 10.30 34.09
CA SER A 2 7.29 9.01 33.40
C SER A 2 6.62 9.09 32.03
N GLU A 3 7.42 8.87 30.98
CA GLU A 3 6.90 8.66 29.62
C GLU A 3 6.01 7.42 29.63
N PHE A 4 4.71 7.62 29.42
CA PHE A 4 3.80 6.56 29.06
C PHE A 4 4.13 6.10 27.64
N LYS A 5 5.07 5.17 27.51
CA LYS A 5 5.29 4.42 26.30
C LYS A 5 4.09 3.48 26.15
N VAL A 6 3.05 3.93 25.44
CA VAL A 6 1.97 3.04 25.05
C VAL A 6 2.53 2.07 24.03
N LEU A 7 2.94 0.90 24.50
CA LEU A 7 3.31 -0.25 23.68
C LEU A 7 2.02 -0.75 23.01
N PHE A 8 1.71 -0.22 21.84
CA PHE A 8 0.73 -0.85 20.97
C PHE A 8 1.34 -2.17 20.47
N VAL A 9 0.96 -3.25 21.11
CA VAL A 9 1.34 -4.59 20.66
C VAL A 9 0.67 -4.83 19.32
N GLU A 10 1.47 -4.90 18.27
CA GLU A 10 1.01 -5.25 16.94
C GLU A 10 0.33 -6.63 16.97
N GLY A 11 -0.93 -6.71 16.52
CA GLY A 11 -1.69 -7.96 16.47
C GLY A 11 -2.69 -8.19 17.59
N SER A 12 -2.93 -7.23 18.51
CA SER A 12 -3.82 -7.43 19.67
C SER A 12 -5.32 -7.44 19.34
N THR A 13 -5.75 -7.01 18.15
CA THR A 13 -7.17 -7.07 17.73
C THR A 13 -7.29 -7.14 16.20
N ILE A 14 -8.14 -8.05 15.72
CA ILE A 14 -8.49 -8.23 14.29
C ILE A 14 -9.15 -6.95 13.71
N ASN A 15 -9.74 -6.12 14.55
CA ASN A 15 -10.50 -4.93 14.15
C ASN A 15 -9.68 -3.65 14.03
N ARG A 16 -8.35 -3.71 14.21
CA ARG A 16 -7.48 -2.54 14.07
C ARG A 16 -6.63 -2.65 12.81
N PRO A 17 -6.54 -1.58 12.01
CA PRO A 17 -5.66 -1.59 10.86
C PRO A 17 -4.18 -1.73 11.30
N PRO A 18 -3.35 -2.42 10.51
CA PRO A 18 -1.92 -2.58 10.81
C PRO A 18 -1.23 -1.22 10.80
N MET A 19 -0.50 -0.90 11.88
CA MET A 19 0.23 0.36 12.01
C MET A 19 1.44 0.41 11.06
N PHE A 20 1.70 1.60 10.51
CA PHE A 20 2.84 1.88 9.64
C PHE A 20 3.68 3.03 10.20
N SER A 21 4.96 2.76 10.39
CA SER A 21 5.97 3.69 10.93
C SER A 21 7.09 4.03 9.95
N GLY A 22 6.87 3.81 8.66
CA GLY A 22 7.88 4.03 7.61
C GLY A 22 8.78 2.82 7.33
N MET A 23 8.72 1.77 8.14
CA MET A 23 9.53 0.57 7.96
C MET A 23 8.72 -0.59 7.40
N ASN A 24 9.36 -1.46 6.60
CA ASN A 24 8.73 -2.67 6.05
C ASN A 24 7.43 -2.41 5.28
N TYR A 25 7.44 -1.38 4.42
CA TYR A 25 6.27 -0.97 3.64
C TYR A 25 5.63 -2.12 2.84
N ALA A 26 6.41 -2.94 2.16
CA ALA A 26 5.89 -4.06 1.36
C ALA A 26 5.08 -5.05 2.21
N PHE A 27 5.54 -5.35 3.42
CA PHE A 27 4.82 -6.19 4.37
C PHE A 27 3.54 -5.52 4.88
N TRP A 28 3.64 -4.24 5.28
CA TRP A 28 2.48 -3.46 5.71
C TRP A 28 1.43 -3.34 4.60
N LYS A 29 1.86 -3.08 3.37
CA LYS A 29 1.00 -2.94 2.18
C LYS A 29 0.11 -4.17 1.98
N ILE A 30 0.69 -5.37 2.07
CA ILE A 30 -0.05 -6.63 1.93
C ILE A 30 -1.06 -6.80 3.07
N ARG A 31 -0.64 -6.57 4.32
CA ARG A 31 -1.52 -6.69 5.49
C ARG A 31 -2.66 -5.69 5.45
N MET A 32 -2.38 -4.45 5.07
CA MET A 32 -3.40 -3.39 4.97
C MET A 32 -4.42 -3.71 3.87
N LYS A 33 -3.97 -4.21 2.72
CA LYS A 33 -4.87 -4.68 1.67
C LYS A 33 -5.81 -5.76 2.19
N ILE A 34 -5.27 -6.83 2.79
CA ILE A 34 -6.07 -7.93 3.36
C ILE A 34 -7.05 -7.39 4.42
N PHE A 35 -6.62 -6.47 5.26
CA PHE A 35 -7.46 -5.85 6.28
C PHE A 35 -8.64 -5.11 5.64
N MET A 36 -8.41 -4.28 4.63
CA MET A 36 -9.46 -3.54 3.93
C MET A 36 -10.45 -4.48 3.21
N GLU A 37 -9.96 -5.48 2.49
CA GLU A 37 -10.77 -6.49 1.80
C GLU A 37 -11.61 -7.34 2.77
N SER A 38 -11.12 -7.57 3.99
CA SER A 38 -11.85 -8.33 5.01
C SER A 38 -13.03 -7.57 5.63
N ILE A 39 -13.04 -6.24 5.51
CA ILE A 39 -14.14 -5.41 5.98
C ILE A 39 -15.21 -5.28 4.90
N ASP A 40 -14.84 -4.81 3.72
CA ASP A 40 -15.71 -4.69 2.55
C ASP A 40 -14.85 -4.50 1.29
N PHE A 41 -15.16 -5.23 0.23
CA PHE A 41 -14.42 -5.13 -1.05
C PHE A 41 -14.45 -3.72 -1.63
N GLY A 42 -15.54 -2.97 -1.46
CA GLY A 42 -15.65 -1.59 -1.94
C GLY A 42 -14.62 -0.63 -1.32
N ILE A 43 -14.10 -0.96 -0.13
CA ILE A 43 -13.02 -0.21 0.51
C ILE A 43 -11.73 -0.33 -0.29
N TRP A 44 -11.39 -1.55 -0.77
CA TRP A 44 -10.21 -1.75 -1.60
C TRP A 44 -10.42 -1.20 -3.03
N GLU A 45 -11.61 -1.33 -3.60
CA GLU A 45 -11.95 -0.75 -4.90
C GLU A 45 -11.73 0.78 -4.92
N ALA A 46 -12.03 1.47 -3.82
CA ALA A 46 -11.76 2.91 -3.71
C ALA A 46 -10.26 3.27 -3.78
N VAL A 47 -9.37 2.35 -3.40
CA VAL A 47 -7.92 2.51 -3.60
C VAL A 47 -7.54 2.31 -5.06
N VAL A 48 -8.13 1.34 -5.74
CA VAL A 48 -7.80 0.98 -7.12
C VAL A 48 -8.39 1.96 -8.11
N ASP A 49 -9.70 2.20 -8.01
CA ASP A 49 -10.45 2.99 -8.98
C ASP A 49 -10.47 4.49 -8.62
N GLY A 50 -10.38 4.80 -7.32
CA GLY A 50 -10.51 6.15 -6.80
C GLY A 50 -11.93 6.48 -6.37
N PRO A 51 -12.22 7.78 -6.06
CA PRO A 51 -13.51 8.20 -5.58
C PRO A 51 -14.60 7.97 -6.64
N PHE A 52 -15.66 7.26 -6.24
CA PHE A 52 -16.81 7.04 -7.10
C PHE A 52 -17.63 8.34 -7.23
N VAL A 53 -17.86 8.77 -8.47
CA VAL A 53 -18.70 9.92 -8.82
C VAL A 53 -19.83 9.45 -9.72
N PRO A 54 -21.10 9.46 -9.27
CA PRO A 54 -22.23 9.11 -10.10
C PRO A 54 -22.35 10.03 -11.31
N MET A 55 -22.55 9.46 -12.49
CA MET A 55 -22.72 10.16 -13.76
C MET A 55 -24.10 9.87 -14.33
N GLN A 56 -24.62 10.81 -15.12
CA GLN A 56 -25.87 10.65 -15.89
C GLN A 56 -25.68 11.20 -17.29
N VAL A 57 -26.46 10.69 -18.24
CA VAL A 57 -26.46 11.16 -19.63
C VAL A 57 -27.64 12.11 -19.83
N ILE A 58 -27.33 13.37 -20.22
CA ILE A 58 -28.34 14.38 -20.57
C ILE A 58 -27.98 14.88 -21.96
N LYS A 59 -28.92 14.72 -22.93
CA LYS A 59 -28.74 15.17 -24.32
C LYS A 59 -27.42 14.69 -24.96
N ASP A 60 -27.11 13.40 -24.78
CA ASP A 60 -25.89 12.73 -25.26
C ASP A 60 -24.56 13.20 -24.59
N GLU A 61 -24.63 14.05 -23.56
CA GLU A 61 -23.47 14.45 -22.74
C GLU A 61 -23.48 13.73 -21.40
N THR A 62 -22.31 13.21 -20.99
CA THR A 62 -22.13 12.58 -19.69
C THR A 62 -21.78 13.65 -18.66
N VAL A 63 -22.69 13.92 -17.72
CA VAL A 63 -22.54 14.92 -16.66
C VAL A 63 -22.59 14.31 -15.28
N LYS A 64 -22.01 14.99 -14.29
CA LYS A 64 -22.11 14.55 -12.90
C LYS A 64 -23.56 14.60 -12.42
N LYS A 65 -24.03 13.51 -11.83
CA LYS A 65 -25.37 13.42 -11.26
C LYS A 65 -25.48 14.29 -10.01
N PRO A 66 -26.52 15.16 -9.89
CA PRO A 66 -26.75 15.93 -8.66
C PRO A 66 -26.91 15.03 -7.45
N ARG A 67 -26.36 15.44 -6.31
CA ARG A 67 -26.36 14.60 -5.10
C ARG A 67 -27.78 14.26 -4.59
N SER A 68 -28.75 15.13 -4.84
CA SER A 68 -30.16 14.90 -4.50
C SER A 68 -30.81 13.73 -5.25
N GLU A 69 -30.22 13.32 -6.38
CA GLU A 69 -30.73 12.24 -7.25
C GLU A 69 -29.96 10.92 -7.07
N TRP A 70 -28.98 10.90 -6.13
CA TRP A 70 -28.19 9.70 -5.89
C TRP A 70 -29.04 8.61 -5.24
N SER A 71 -28.92 7.40 -5.74
CA SER A 71 -29.48 6.20 -5.11
C SER A 71 -28.69 5.83 -3.85
N GLU A 72 -29.29 5.05 -2.98
CA GLU A 72 -28.62 4.54 -1.77
C GLU A 72 -27.31 3.78 -2.10
N SER A 73 -27.32 3.02 -3.19
CA SER A 73 -26.14 2.29 -3.67
C SER A 73 -25.02 3.23 -4.14
N GLU A 74 -25.36 4.33 -4.80
CA GLU A 74 -24.42 5.35 -5.26
C GLU A 74 -23.83 6.12 -4.06
N ILE A 75 -24.65 6.43 -3.06
CA ILE A 75 -24.21 7.06 -1.81
C ILE A 75 -23.22 6.14 -1.09
N LYS A 76 -23.55 4.86 -0.95
CA LYS A 76 -22.66 3.87 -0.33
C LYS A 76 -21.32 3.79 -1.06
N LYS A 77 -21.32 3.69 -2.39
CA LYS A 77 -20.08 3.66 -3.18
C LYS A 77 -19.24 4.93 -3.02
N ALA A 78 -19.86 6.10 -3.00
CA ALA A 78 -19.16 7.36 -2.79
C ALA A 78 -18.55 7.48 -1.38
N GLN A 79 -19.14 6.82 -0.37
CA GLN A 79 -18.62 6.82 0.99
C GLN A 79 -17.35 5.97 1.16
N TYR A 80 -17.12 4.98 0.29
CA TYR A 80 -15.95 4.11 0.42
C TYR A 80 -14.62 4.88 0.38
N ASP A 81 -14.48 5.91 -0.45
CA ASP A 81 -13.26 6.72 -0.45
C ASP A 81 -12.99 7.37 0.91
N SER A 82 -14.02 7.92 1.55
CA SER A 82 -13.90 8.53 2.88
C SER A 82 -13.60 7.51 3.97
N ILE A 83 -14.23 6.34 3.93
CA ILE A 83 -13.96 5.24 4.86
C ILE A 83 -12.52 4.76 4.69
N THR A 84 -12.08 4.57 3.46
CA THR A 84 -10.72 4.11 3.14
C THR A 84 -9.68 5.12 3.59
N LYS A 85 -9.89 6.41 3.34
CA LYS A 85 -9.02 7.47 3.86
C LYS A 85 -8.89 7.40 5.38
N ASN A 86 -10.01 7.25 6.09
CA ASN A 86 -9.99 7.15 7.54
C ASN A 86 -9.21 5.91 8.03
N ILE A 87 -9.40 4.76 7.38
CA ILE A 87 -8.66 3.52 7.71
C ILE A 87 -7.16 3.73 7.52
N ILE A 88 -6.73 4.24 6.36
CA ILE A 88 -5.31 4.42 6.06
C ILE A 88 -4.70 5.45 7.03
N THR A 89 -5.32 6.61 7.21
CA THR A 89 -4.78 7.67 8.06
C THR A 89 -4.68 7.27 9.53
N SER A 90 -5.64 6.48 10.04
CA SER A 90 -5.60 5.96 11.40
C SER A 90 -4.47 4.94 11.65
N ALA A 91 -3.92 4.37 10.58
CA ALA A 91 -2.84 3.40 10.59
C ALA A 91 -1.45 4.01 10.42
N LEU A 92 -1.34 5.32 10.24
CA LEU A 92 -0.07 5.99 10.00
C LEU A 92 0.45 6.69 11.27
N THR A 93 1.78 6.70 11.41
CA THR A 93 2.43 7.62 12.36
C THR A 93 2.31 9.06 11.86
N MET A 94 2.56 10.02 12.75
CA MET A 94 2.46 11.44 12.42
C MET A 94 3.36 11.83 11.23
N ASP A 95 4.58 11.31 11.17
CA ASP A 95 5.53 11.60 10.09
C ASP A 95 5.01 11.11 8.73
N GLU A 96 4.43 9.92 8.68
CA GLU A 96 3.84 9.38 7.46
C GLU A 96 2.54 10.10 7.09
N PHE A 97 1.74 10.50 8.08
CA PHE A 97 0.54 11.30 7.86
C PHE A 97 0.85 12.65 7.20
N PHE A 98 1.89 13.36 7.63
CA PHE A 98 2.28 14.63 7.01
C PHE A 98 2.60 14.50 5.53
N ARG A 99 3.16 13.37 5.09
CA ARG A 99 3.49 13.11 3.67
C ARG A 99 2.26 13.08 2.77
N ILE A 100 1.13 12.61 3.32
CA ILE A 100 -0.11 12.40 2.58
C ILE A 100 -1.19 13.46 2.86
N SER A 101 -0.87 14.45 3.69
CA SER A 101 -1.83 15.45 4.19
C SER A 101 -2.50 16.29 3.08
N GLN A 102 -1.87 16.39 1.91
CA GLN A 102 -2.39 17.12 0.75
C GLN A 102 -3.23 16.24 -0.21
N CYS A 103 -3.31 14.94 0.06
CA CYS A 103 -4.04 14.01 -0.81
C CYS A 103 -5.56 14.15 -0.60
N ASN A 104 -6.31 14.16 -1.69
CA ASN A 104 -7.76 14.32 -1.66
C ASN A 104 -8.52 12.98 -1.68
N SER A 105 -7.90 11.90 -2.17
CA SER A 105 -8.52 10.58 -2.31
C SER A 105 -7.68 9.47 -1.71
N ALA A 106 -8.32 8.34 -1.38
CA ALA A 106 -7.64 7.14 -0.91
C ALA A 106 -6.62 6.61 -1.93
N LYS A 107 -6.94 6.70 -3.21
CA LYS A 107 -6.05 6.34 -4.32
C LYS A 107 -4.78 7.18 -4.34
N GLU A 108 -4.91 8.51 -4.16
CA GLU A 108 -3.74 9.41 -4.08
C GLU A 108 -2.88 9.09 -2.87
N ILE A 109 -3.48 8.91 -1.70
CA ILE A 109 -2.77 8.52 -0.47
C ILE A 109 -1.95 7.26 -0.70
N TRP A 110 -2.59 6.21 -1.23
CA TRP A 110 -1.92 4.95 -1.50
C TRP A 110 -0.78 5.10 -2.47
N LYS A 111 -0.99 5.87 -3.53
CA LYS A 111 0.03 6.15 -4.55
C LYS A 111 1.23 6.91 -3.99
N VAL A 112 1.00 7.91 -3.15
CA VAL A 112 2.07 8.68 -2.50
C VAL A 112 2.89 7.77 -1.58
N LEU A 113 2.24 6.95 -0.74
CA LEU A 113 2.94 5.98 0.11
C LEU A 113 3.75 4.98 -0.71
N GLU A 114 3.16 4.43 -1.77
CA GLU A 114 3.84 3.50 -2.67
C GLU A 114 5.09 4.12 -3.31
N VAL A 115 4.97 5.32 -3.88
CA VAL A 115 6.10 6.01 -4.52
C VAL A 115 7.18 6.37 -3.51
N THR A 116 6.78 6.81 -2.32
CA THR A 116 7.71 7.19 -1.26
C THR A 116 8.57 6.02 -0.79
N HIS A 117 7.96 4.84 -0.61
CA HIS A 117 8.64 3.70 0.02
C HIS A 117 9.16 2.65 -0.97
N GLU A 118 8.52 2.49 -2.11
CA GLU A 118 8.96 1.55 -3.16
C GLU A 118 9.71 2.23 -4.30
N GLY A 119 9.50 3.53 -4.48
CA GLY A 119 10.01 4.30 -5.61
C GLY A 119 9.09 4.28 -6.84
N THR A 120 9.48 5.06 -7.85
CA THR A 120 8.78 5.11 -9.13
C THR A 120 8.93 3.79 -9.90
N ASN A 121 8.13 3.62 -10.95
CA ASN A 121 8.22 2.44 -11.82
C ASN A 121 9.62 2.28 -12.44
N ASP A 122 10.31 3.38 -12.72
CA ASP A 122 11.67 3.33 -13.27
C ASP A 122 12.68 2.86 -12.22
N VAL A 123 12.54 3.31 -10.97
CA VAL A 123 13.36 2.84 -9.85
C VAL A 123 13.10 1.35 -9.59
N LYS A 124 11.83 0.91 -9.60
CA LYS A 124 11.46 -0.50 -9.48
C LYS A 124 12.07 -1.34 -10.61
N ARG A 125 12.00 -0.83 -11.85
CA ARG A 125 12.60 -1.49 -13.03
C ARG A 125 14.12 -1.61 -12.91
N SER A 126 14.80 -0.53 -12.54
CA SER A 126 16.25 -0.52 -12.35
C SER A 126 16.70 -1.51 -11.27
N ARG A 127 16.00 -1.54 -10.13
CA ARG A 127 16.26 -2.52 -9.07
C ARG A 127 16.07 -3.96 -9.55
N LYS A 128 15.01 -4.22 -10.34
CA LYS A 128 14.78 -5.54 -10.94
C LYS A 128 15.92 -5.96 -11.87
N HIS A 129 16.39 -5.06 -12.72
CA HIS A 129 17.53 -5.33 -13.60
C HIS A 129 18.82 -5.62 -12.82
N SER A 130 19.12 -4.80 -11.81
CA SER A 130 20.28 -5.04 -10.93
C SER A 130 20.19 -6.40 -10.24
N PHE A 131 19.01 -6.78 -9.76
CA PHE A 131 18.79 -8.08 -9.14
C PHE A 131 18.99 -9.24 -10.13
N ILE A 132 18.48 -9.12 -11.38
CA ILE A 132 18.68 -10.16 -12.41
C ILE A 132 20.17 -10.31 -12.70
N GLN A 133 20.91 -9.22 -12.86
CA GLN A 133 22.36 -9.24 -13.05
C GLN A 133 23.09 -9.91 -11.86
N GLU A 134 22.73 -9.55 -10.63
CA GLU A 134 23.33 -10.13 -9.43
C GLU A 134 23.04 -11.64 -9.36
N TYR A 135 21.84 -12.07 -9.72
CA TYR A 135 21.46 -13.49 -9.78
C TYR A 135 22.23 -14.25 -10.89
N GLU A 136 22.33 -13.66 -12.09
CA GLU A 136 23.06 -14.28 -13.22
C GLU A 136 24.56 -14.41 -12.96
N LEU A 137 25.13 -13.44 -12.21
CA LEU A 137 26.55 -13.44 -11.81
C LEU A 137 26.82 -14.24 -10.53
N PHE A 138 25.75 -14.76 -9.89
CA PHE A 138 25.89 -15.49 -8.64
C PHE A 138 26.65 -16.81 -8.87
N ARG A 139 27.84 -16.90 -8.25
CA ARG A 139 28.72 -18.06 -8.32
C ARG A 139 29.32 -18.29 -6.95
N MET A 140 29.64 -19.55 -6.64
CA MET A 140 30.40 -19.89 -5.47
C MET A 140 31.81 -19.30 -5.57
N GLN A 141 32.26 -18.64 -4.50
CA GLN A 141 33.61 -18.08 -4.43
C GLN A 141 34.63 -19.16 -4.05
N PRO A 142 35.91 -19.03 -4.47
CA PRO A 142 36.97 -19.87 -3.96
C PRO A 142 37.00 -19.77 -2.43
N GLU A 143 37.11 -20.90 -1.76
CA GLU A 143 37.15 -21.00 -0.26
C GLU A 143 35.83 -20.71 0.47
N GLU A 144 34.73 -20.48 -0.25
CA GLU A 144 33.41 -20.27 0.33
C GLU A 144 32.78 -21.61 0.74
N THR A 145 32.19 -21.68 1.96
CA THR A 145 31.44 -22.85 2.37
C THR A 145 30.02 -22.84 1.80
N ILE A 146 29.39 -24.01 1.71
CA ILE A 146 27.98 -24.12 1.29
C ILE A 146 27.05 -23.25 2.16
N ALA A 147 27.35 -23.17 3.45
CA ALA A 147 26.60 -22.33 4.39
C ALA A 147 26.70 -20.83 4.05
N ASP A 148 27.87 -20.39 3.60
CA ASP A 148 28.10 -18.98 3.21
C ASP A 148 27.41 -18.69 1.89
N VAL A 149 27.48 -19.60 0.93
CA VAL A 149 26.73 -19.51 -0.34
C VAL A 149 25.23 -19.39 -0.05
N GLN A 150 24.70 -20.22 0.84
CA GLN A 150 23.30 -20.21 1.21
C GLN A 150 22.88 -18.89 1.88
N LYS A 151 23.72 -18.32 2.74
CA LYS A 151 23.48 -17.01 3.37
C LYS A 151 23.45 -15.91 2.32
N ARG A 152 24.44 -15.86 1.42
CA ARG A 152 24.49 -14.87 0.31
C ARG A 152 23.28 -15.00 -0.61
N PHE A 153 22.94 -16.22 -1.01
CA PHE A 153 21.76 -16.48 -1.85
C PHE A 153 20.47 -16.04 -1.18
N THR A 154 20.32 -16.35 0.12
CA THR A 154 19.15 -15.90 0.90
C THR A 154 19.07 -14.38 0.98
N HIS A 155 20.21 -13.69 1.07
CA HIS A 155 20.24 -12.23 1.05
C HIS A 155 19.78 -11.66 -0.30
N ILE A 156 20.24 -12.22 -1.40
CA ILE A 156 19.80 -11.88 -2.76
C ILE A 156 18.29 -12.10 -2.90
N CYS A 157 17.79 -13.27 -2.49
CA CYS A 157 16.35 -13.57 -2.54
C CYS A 157 15.52 -12.59 -1.69
N LYS A 158 15.96 -12.24 -0.49
CA LYS A 158 15.29 -11.24 0.36
C LYS A 158 15.25 -9.87 -0.34
N SER A 159 16.32 -9.43 -0.95
CA SER A 159 16.35 -8.20 -1.75
C SER A 159 15.31 -8.22 -2.88
N SER A 160 15.03 -9.37 -3.50
CA SER A 160 14.04 -9.51 -4.58
C SER A 160 12.60 -9.39 -4.08
N TYR A 161 12.28 -9.86 -2.88
CA TYR A 161 10.95 -9.70 -2.28
C TYR A 161 10.59 -8.22 -2.07
N TRP A 162 11.58 -7.36 -1.81
CA TRP A 162 11.39 -5.92 -1.66
C TRP A 162 11.18 -5.18 -2.98
N THR A 163 11.40 -5.83 -4.12
CA THR A 163 11.23 -5.23 -5.46
C THR A 163 9.90 -5.54 -6.13
N GLY A 164 8.94 -6.12 -5.40
CA GLY A 164 7.56 -6.31 -5.84
C GLY A 164 7.42 -7.36 -6.95
N LYS A 165 7.51 -8.64 -6.60
CA LYS A 165 6.89 -9.69 -7.42
C LYS A 165 5.40 -9.75 -7.10
N SER A 166 4.57 -9.15 -7.96
CA SER A 166 3.30 -9.75 -8.34
C SER A 166 3.63 -10.86 -9.34
N VAL A 167 3.48 -12.10 -8.95
CA VAL A 167 3.27 -13.20 -9.87
C VAL A 167 1.80 -13.24 -10.18
#